data_0bc6f2edcd5077bf32c0577122089a04
#
_entry.id   0bc6f2edcd5077bf32c0577122089a04
#
_cell.length_a   1.000
_cell.length_b   1.000
_cell.length_c   1.000
_cell.angle_alpha   90.00
_cell.angle_beta   90.00
_cell.angle_gamma   90.00
#
_symmetry.space_group_name_H-M   'P 1'
#
loop_
_entity.id
_entity.type
_entity.pdbx_description
1 polymer ?
#
loop_
_entity_poly.entity_id
_entity_poly.type
_entity_poly.pdbx_seq_one_letter_code
_entity_poly.pdbx_strand_id
1 'polypeptide(L)'
;MARIAKSLDFLRSQINQAHPDRSKVSDGWLGDAAHAARASDHNPNGSGVVTALDITHDPAHGVDTWALAETLRQHRDPRIKYVISNGRIFSSSTSAWQWRPYTGANKHAHHVHVSVLGNSALYDSTEPWALDPDQPPK
;
A
#
# COMPACT_ATOMS: atom_id res chain seq x y z
N MET A 1 -3.99 18.10 12.14
CA MET A 1 -3.21 17.98 10.90
C MET A 1 -2.99 16.50 10.59
N ALA A 2 -3.21 16.10 9.37
CA ALA A 2 -3.05 14.70 8.99
C ALA A 2 -1.58 14.36 8.74
N ARG A 3 -1.20 13.11 9.04
CA ARG A 3 0.10 12.56 8.66
C ARG A 3 -0.07 11.15 8.12
N ILE A 4 0.87 10.70 7.31
CA ILE A 4 0.91 9.32 6.85
C ILE A 4 1.44 8.40 7.97
N ALA A 5 0.96 7.16 8.03
CA ALA A 5 1.51 6.13 8.92
C ALA A 5 3.00 5.95 8.65
N LYS A 6 3.81 5.84 9.69
CA LYS A 6 5.28 5.75 9.55
C LYS A 6 5.71 4.53 8.75
N SER A 7 5.00 3.40 8.88
CA SER A 7 5.30 2.19 8.11
C SER A 7 5.17 2.43 6.60
N LEU A 8 4.14 3.19 6.19
CA LEU A 8 3.91 3.49 4.78
C LEU A 8 4.91 4.53 4.25
N ASP A 9 5.26 5.51 5.06
CA ASP A 9 6.32 6.46 4.70
C ASP A 9 7.66 5.73 4.50
N PHE A 10 7.94 4.74 5.34
CA PHE A 10 9.14 3.91 5.22
C PHE A 10 9.09 3.05 3.95
N LEU A 11 7.93 2.45 3.63
CA LEU A 11 7.74 1.69 2.38
C LEU A 11 8.04 2.58 1.16
N ARG A 12 7.47 3.78 1.13
CA ARG A 12 7.70 4.74 0.05
C ARG A 12 9.19 5.09 -0.06
N SER A 13 9.87 5.31 1.08
CA SER A 13 11.30 5.62 1.11
C SER A 13 12.15 4.48 0.56
N GLN A 14 11.83 3.22 0.91
CA GLN A 14 12.55 2.07 0.36
C GLN A 14 12.44 2.02 -1.17
N ILE A 15 11.24 2.25 -1.69
CA ILE A 15 11.01 2.24 -3.14
C ILE A 15 11.74 3.42 -3.81
N ASN A 16 11.70 4.60 -3.20
CA ASN A 16 12.39 5.77 -3.73
C ASN A 16 13.91 5.59 -3.77
N GLN A 17 14.49 4.96 -2.77
CA GLN A 17 15.92 4.71 -2.73
C GLN A 17 16.35 3.69 -3.78
N ALA A 18 15.55 2.66 -4.00
CA ALA A 18 15.83 1.62 -5.00
C ALA A 18 15.60 2.13 -6.43
N HIS A 19 14.66 3.07 -6.62
CA HIS A 19 14.23 3.54 -7.94
C HIS A 19 14.07 5.06 -7.92
N PRO A 20 15.18 5.83 -7.83
CA PRO A 20 15.10 7.29 -7.64
C PRO A 20 14.46 8.04 -8.83
N ASP A 21 14.46 7.45 -10.02
CA ASP A 21 13.92 8.09 -11.23
C ASP A 21 12.46 7.69 -11.50
N ARG A 22 11.82 6.97 -10.60
CA ARG A 22 10.45 6.51 -10.82
C ARG A 22 9.45 7.66 -10.93
N SER A 23 8.40 7.46 -11.73
CA SER A 23 7.25 8.36 -11.77
C SER A 23 6.49 8.30 -10.45
N LYS A 24 5.95 9.46 -10.03
CA LYS A 24 5.10 9.59 -8.85
C LYS A 24 3.73 10.17 -9.21
N VAL A 25 3.36 10.11 -10.48
CA VAL A 25 2.17 10.78 -11.00
C VAL A 25 0.88 10.28 -10.36
N SER A 26 0.82 9.02 -9.96
CA SER A 26 -0.33 8.40 -9.28
C SER A 26 -0.08 8.10 -7.81
N ASP A 27 1.02 8.62 -7.24
CA ASP A 27 1.28 8.50 -5.81
C ASP A 27 0.27 9.33 -5.03
N GLY A 28 -0.12 8.84 -3.85
CA GLY A 28 -0.99 9.58 -2.97
C GLY A 28 -1.16 8.89 -1.63
N TRP A 29 -1.56 9.67 -0.62
CA TRP A 29 -1.88 9.12 0.69
C TRP A 29 -3.08 9.85 1.33
N LEU A 30 -3.17 11.16 1.22
CA LEU A 30 -4.30 11.92 1.78
C LEU A 30 -5.46 11.92 0.78
N GLY A 31 -6.66 11.56 1.26
CA GLY A 31 -7.86 11.58 0.45
C GLY A 31 -8.31 12.99 0.10
N ASP A 32 -8.92 13.15 -1.07
CA ASP A 32 -9.53 14.38 -1.51
C ASP A 32 -10.95 14.53 -0.92
N ALA A 33 -11.69 15.54 -1.37
CA ALA A 33 -13.05 15.80 -0.90
C ALA A 33 -14.01 14.63 -1.20
N ALA A 34 -13.80 13.92 -2.31
CA ALA A 34 -14.63 12.76 -2.66
C ALA A 34 -14.36 11.58 -1.70
N HIS A 35 -13.11 11.38 -1.28
CA HIS A 35 -12.76 10.38 -0.27
C HIS A 35 -13.30 10.76 1.11
N ALA A 36 -13.27 12.04 1.46
CA ALA A 36 -13.77 12.51 2.75
C ALA A 36 -15.27 12.29 2.92
N ALA A 37 -16.02 12.23 1.81
CA ALA A 37 -17.47 12.03 1.82
C ALA A 37 -17.88 10.56 2.03
N ARG A 38 -16.93 9.63 2.03
CA ARG A 38 -17.18 8.18 2.18
C ARG A 38 -16.07 7.52 2.96
N ALA A 39 -16.32 6.31 3.47
CA ALA A 39 -15.31 5.55 4.18
C ALA A 39 -14.15 5.19 3.25
N SER A 40 -12.94 5.57 3.64
CA SER A 40 -11.71 5.28 2.89
C SER A 40 -10.52 5.36 3.84
N ASP A 41 -9.55 4.45 3.67
CA ASP A 41 -8.32 4.48 4.46
C ASP A 41 -7.39 5.64 4.08
N HIS A 42 -7.67 6.35 2.97
CA HIS A 42 -7.01 7.62 2.67
C HIS A 42 -7.52 8.77 3.54
N ASN A 43 -8.59 8.58 4.28
CA ASN A 43 -9.04 9.55 5.26
C ASN A 43 -8.30 9.35 6.58
N PRO A 44 -7.90 10.44 7.27
CA PRO A 44 -7.24 10.29 8.58
C PRO A 44 -8.14 9.55 9.57
N ASN A 45 -7.52 8.70 10.41
CA ASN A 45 -8.22 8.06 11.53
C ASN A 45 -8.44 9.07 12.66
N GLY A 46 -8.98 8.59 13.80
CA GLY A 46 -9.26 9.45 14.95
C GLY A 46 -8.03 10.15 15.54
N SER A 47 -6.83 9.65 15.25
CA SER A 47 -5.56 10.24 15.69
C SER A 47 -4.90 11.10 14.59
N GLY A 48 -5.58 11.37 13.49
CA GLY A 48 -5.05 12.16 12.38
C GLY A 48 -4.08 11.40 11.49
N VAL A 49 -4.08 10.07 11.51
CA VAL A 49 -3.13 9.24 10.76
C VAL A 49 -3.83 8.60 9.56
N VAL A 50 -3.20 8.69 8.38
CA VAL A 50 -3.66 8.03 7.15
C VAL A 50 -2.96 6.69 7.03
N THR A 51 -3.76 5.62 6.94
CA THR A 51 -3.28 4.23 6.91
C THR A 51 -3.32 3.61 5.53
N ALA A 52 -3.24 4.42 4.49
CA ALA A 52 -3.22 3.98 3.09
C ALA A 52 -2.20 4.77 2.28
N LEU A 53 -1.59 4.11 1.30
CA LEU A 53 -0.61 4.70 0.39
C LEU A 53 -0.81 4.13 -1.00
N ASP A 54 -0.82 5.00 -2.01
CA ASP A 54 -0.78 4.62 -3.42
C ASP A 54 0.63 4.85 -3.97
N ILE A 55 1.18 3.85 -4.65
CA ILE A 55 2.49 3.92 -5.32
C ILE A 55 2.28 3.72 -6.82
N THR A 56 2.80 4.64 -7.61
CA THR A 56 2.68 4.64 -9.08
C THR A 56 3.30 3.39 -9.70
N HIS A 57 2.55 2.77 -10.64
CA HIS A 57 3.05 1.68 -11.48
C HIS A 57 3.94 2.29 -12.58
N ASP A 58 5.23 1.95 -12.55
CA ASP A 58 6.21 2.49 -13.50
C ASP A 58 7.29 1.45 -13.81
N PRO A 59 6.94 0.38 -14.55
CA PRO A 59 7.92 -0.67 -14.85
C PRO A 59 9.10 -0.18 -15.68
N ALA A 60 8.93 0.88 -16.47
CA ALA A 60 10.03 1.46 -17.25
C ALA A 60 11.17 1.97 -16.37
N HIS A 61 10.87 2.37 -15.12
CA HIS A 61 11.86 2.82 -14.14
C HIS A 61 12.02 1.83 -12.98
N GLY A 62 11.62 0.57 -13.19
CA GLY A 62 11.86 -0.52 -12.25
C GLY A 62 10.76 -0.77 -11.22
N VAL A 63 9.66 -0.01 -11.24
CA VAL A 63 8.57 -0.17 -10.26
C VAL A 63 7.37 -0.86 -10.91
N ASP A 64 7.42 -2.18 -10.97
CA ASP A 64 6.30 -3.01 -11.37
C ASP A 64 5.41 -3.26 -10.15
N THR A 65 4.35 -2.47 -10.00
CA THR A 65 3.50 -2.57 -8.80
C THR A 65 2.65 -3.84 -8.80
N TRP A 66 2.42 -4.46 -9.95
CA TRP A 66 1.73 -5.74 -9.99
C TRP A 66 2.59 -6.84 -9.37
N ALA A 67 3.88 -6.88 -9.72
CA ALA A 67 4.84 -7.79 -9.11
C ALA A 67 5.08 -7.46 -7.64
N LEU A 68 5.15 -6.18 -7.29
CA LEU A 68 5.29 -5.73 -5.90
C LEU A 68 4.13 -6.22 -5.04
N ALA A 69 2.89 -6.10 -5.53
CA ALA A 69 1.71 -6.55 -4.82
C ALA A 69 1.77 -8.06 -4.55
N GLU A 70 2.22 -8.85 -5.52
CA GLU A 70 2.38 -10.30 -5.35
C GLU A 70 3.47 -10.62 -4.32
N THR A 71 4.57 -9.88 -4.34
CA THR A 71 5.65 -10.02 -3.33
C THR A 71 5.13 -9.73 -1.93
N LEU A 72 4.36 -8.65 -1.77
CA LEU A 72 3.74 -8.30 -0.48
C LEU A 72 2.80 -9.42 0.00
N ARG A 73 2.02 -10.00 -0.92
CA ARG A 73 1.14 -11.11 -0.59
C ARG A 73 1.91 -12.33 -0.08
N GLN A 74 2.99 -12.69 -0.75
CA GLN A 74 3.80 -13.87 -0.40
C GLN A 74 4.49 -13.72 0.95
N HIS A 75 4.96 -12.52 1.27
CA HIS A 75 5.67 -12.28 2.54
C HIS A 75 4.75 -12.12 3.74
N ARG A 76 3.45 -11.88 3.53
CA ARG A 76 2.43 -11.81 4.58
C ARG A 76 2.82 -10.89 5.73
N ASP A 77 3.26 -9.66 5.40
CA ASP A 77 3.65 -8.70 6.42
C ASP A 77 2.47 -8.42 7.37
N PRO A 78 2.66 -8.57 8.69
CA PRO A 78 1.54 -8.46 9.65
C PRO A 78 0.93 -7.07 9.73
N ARG A 79 1.58 -6.04 9.18
CA ARG A 79 1.03 -4.69 9.15
C ARG A 79 -0.07 -4.53 8.10
N ILE A 80 -0.12 -5.40 7.09
CA ILE A 80 -1.05 -5.25 5.96
C ILE A 80 -2.47 -5.53 6.40
N LYS A 81 -3.39 -4.61 6.05
CA LYS A 81 -4.83 -4.81 6.12
C LYS A 81 -5.34 -5.37 4.80
N TYR A 82 -5.08 -4.69 3.68
CA TYR A 82 -5.36 -5.19 2.34
C TYR A 82 -4.50 -4.47 1.30
N VAL A 83 -4.40 -5.07 0.12
CA VAL A 83 -3.70 -4.50 -1.04
C VAL A 83 -4.58 -4.66 -2.27
N ILE A 84 -4.74 -3.59 -3.05
CA ILE A 84 -5.48 -3.61 -4.32
C ILE A 84 -4.50 -3.33 -5.44
N SER A 85 -4.52 -4.17 -6.47
CA SER A 85 -3.64 -4.02 -7.64
C SER A 85 -4.30 -4.63 -8.86
N ASN A 86 -4.41 -3.85 -9.92
CA ASN A 86 -4.84 -4.32 -11.26
C ASN A 86 -6.11 -5.19 -11.23
N GLY A 87 -7.15 -4.70 -10.57
CA GLY A 87 -8.47 -5.36 -10.54
C GLY A 87 -8.58 -6.52 -9.56
N ARG A 88 -7.60 -6.71 -8.68
CA ARG A 88 -7.61 -7.75 -7.65
C ARG A 88 -7.30 -7.18 -6.28
N ILE A 89 -7.78 -7.86 -5.25
CA ILE A 89 -7.54 -7.50 -3.85
C ILE A 89 -7.15 -8.74 -3.06
N PHE A 90 -6.21 -8.60 -2.13
CA PHE A 90 -6.03 -9.56 -1.05
C PHE A 90 -6.09 -8.84 0.28
N SER A 91 -6.47 -9.55 1.33
CA SER A 91 -6.50 -8.99 2.68
C SER A 91 -5.90 -9.98 3.67
N SER A 92 -5.60 -9.47 4.87
CA SER A 92 -5.08 -10.29 5.95
C SER A 92 -6.20 -10.99 6.74
N SER A 93 -7.47 -10.61 6.51
CA SER A 93 -8.60 -11.12 7.29
C SER A 93 -9.59 -11.93 6.45
N THR A 94 -10.02 -11.44 5.30
CA THR A 94 -11.04 -12.10 4.48
C THR A 94 -10.36 -12.97 3.42
N SER A 95 -10.59 -14.27 3.43
CA SER A 95 -9.85 -15.23 2.58
C SER A 95 -8.35 -14.91 2.61
N ALA A 96 -7.80 -14.90 3.81
CA ALA A 96 -6.50 -14.31 4.14
C ALA A 96 -5.42 -14.69 3.13
N TRP A 97 -4.76 -13.67 2.57
CA TRP A 97 -3.64 -13.77 1.63
C TRP A 97 -3.97 -14.47 0.31
N GLN A 98 -5.28 -14.50 -0.06
CA GLN A 98 -5.74 -15.04 -1.33
C GLN A 98 -6.21 -13.92 -2.25
N TRP A 99 -5.75 -13.90 -3.51
CA TRP A 99 -6.25 -12.95 -4.49
C TRP A 99 -7.74 -13.19 -4.75
N ARG A 100 -8.51 -12.10 -4.79
CA ARG A 100 -9.92 -12.09 -5.15
C ARG A 100 -10.16 -11.00 -6.20
N PRO A 101 -11.18 -11.13 -7.05
CA PRO A 101 -11.57 -10.00 -7.90
C PRO A 101 -11.93 -8.77 -7.06
N TYR A 102 -11.46 -7.60 -7.48
CA TYR A 102 -11.86 -6.34 -6.88
C TYR A 102 -12.96 -5.71 -7.72
N THR A 103 -14.13 -5.46 -7.11
CA THR A 103 -15.32 -4.98 -7.82
C THR A 103 -15.55 -3.47 -7.66
N GLY A 104 -14.63 -2.76 -7.02
CA GLY A 104 -14.70 -1.30 -6.91
C GLY A 104 -14.51 -0.60 -8.27
N ALA A 105 -14.93 0.66 -8.35
CA ALA A 105 -14.88 1.43 -9.58
C ALA A 105 -13.46 1.66 -10.10
N ASN A 106 -12.49 1.87 -9.19
CA ASN A 106 -11.09 2.08 -9.54
C ASN A 106 -10.33 0.76 -9.43
N LYS A 107 -9.88 0.21 -10.56
CA LYS A 107 -9.17 -1.08 -10.60
C LYS A 107 -7.75 -1.02 -10.06
N HIS A 108 -7.22 0.18 -9.81
CA HIS A 108 -5.84 0.38 -9.35
C HIS A 108 -4.81 -0.23 -10.33
N ALA A 109 -5.01 0.00 -11.64
CA ALA A 109 -4.08 -0.47 -12.67
C ALA A 109 -2.84 0.42 -12.79
N HIS A 110 -2.96 1.71 -12.42
CA HIS A 110 -1.88 2.70 -12.54
C HIS A 110 -1.11 2.92 -11.25
N HIS A 111 -1.53 2.29 -10.18
CA HIS A 111 -0.86 2.32 -8.88
C HIS A 111 -1.30 1.14 -8.05
N VAL A 112 -0.48 0.76 -7.06
CA VAL A 112 -0.87 -0.19 -6.03
C VAL A 112 -1.41 0.58 -4.83
N HIS A 113 -2.51 0.10 -4.26
CA HIS A 113 -3.06 0.63 -3.00
C HIS A 113 -2.68 -0.30 -1.86
N VAL A 114 -1.99 0.22 -0.86
CA VAL A 114 -1.59 -0.54 0.34
C VAL A 114 -2.25 0.08 1.55
N SER A 115 -3.08 -0.69 2.25
CA SER A 115 -3.67 -0.30 3.53
C SER A 115 -3.06 -1.11 4.67
N VAL A 116 -2.79 -0.45 5.79
CA VAL A 116 -2.28 -1.09 7.00
C VAL A 116 -3.33 -1.08 8.10
N LEU A 117 -3.18 -2.02 9.05
CA LEU A 117 -4.13 -2.20 10.15
C LEU A 117 -4.15 -0.97 11.07
N GLY A 118 -5.27 -0.77 11.77
CA GLY A 118 -5.53 0.40 12.60
C GLY A 118 -4.81 0.42 13.94
N ASN A 119 -3.92 -0.53 14.21
CA ASN A 119 -3.14 -0.60 15.45
C ASN A 119 -1.85 0.20 15.29
N SER A 120 -1.63 1.21 16.13
CA SER A 120 -0.48 2.11 16.01
C SER A 120 0.87 1.40 16.17
N ALA A 121 0.95 0.32 16.94
CA ALA A 121 2.17 -0.48 17.05
C ALA A 121 2.55 -1.09 15.70
N LEU A 122 1.58 -1.36 14.85
CA LEU A 122 1.78 -1.90 13.50
C LEU A 122 1.93 -0.79 12.47
N TYR A 123 0.98 0.15 12.39
CA TYR A 123 1.02 1.13 11.30
C TYR A 123 2.16 2.14 11.43
N ASP A 124 2.71 2.33 12.62
CA ASP A 124 3.88 3.20 12.84
C ASP A 124 5.19 2.40 12.99
N SER A 125 5.19 1.10 12.76
CA SER A 125 6.40 0.29 12.76
C SER A 125 7.29 0.66 11.57
N THR A 126 8.56 0.94 11.81
CA THR A 126 9.54 1.25 10.78
C THR A 126 10.43 0.05 10.43
N GLU A 127 9.98 -1.17 10.74
CA GLU A 127 10.63 -2.37 10.23
C GLU A 127 10.68 -2.33 8.70
N PRO A 128 11.82 -2.66 8.07
CA PRO A 128 11.88 -2.73 6.61
C PRO A 128 10.86 -3.69 6.04
N TRP A 129 10.29 -3.32 4.89
CA TRP A 129 9.39 -4.19 4.13
C TRP A 129 10.22 -5.16 3.29
N ALA A 130 9.74 -6.38 3.13
CA ALA A 130 10.33 -7.34 2.21
C ALA A 130 9.79 -7.06 0.80
N LEU A 131 10.59 -6.44 -0.04
CA LEU A 131 10.21 -6.00 -1.39
C LEU A 131 10.81 -6.86 -2.49
N ASP A 132 11.67 -7.81 -2.15
CA ASP A 132 12.31 -8.73 -3.08
C ASP A 132 11.64 -10.10 -2.95
N PRO A 133 11.13 -10.69 -4.06
CA PRO A 133 10.52 -12.02 -4.02
C PRO A 133 11.45 -13.10 -3.46
N ASP A 134 12.76 -12.92 -3.62
CA ASP A 134 13.76 -13.89 -3.15
C ASP A 134 14.24 -13.60 -1.72
N GLN A 135 13.75 -12.53 -1.09
CA GLN A 135 14.14 -12.18 0.28
C GLN A 135 13.54 -13.19 1.25
N PRO A 136 14.32 -13.75 2.20
CA PRO A 136 13.78 -14.68 3.17
C PRO A 136 12.69 -14.06 4.03
N PRO A 137 11.64 -14.82 4.40
CA PRO A 137 10.63 -14.33 5.37
C PRO A 137 11.30 -13.99 6.70
N LYS A 138 10.77 -12.99 7.35
CA LYS A 138 11.23 -12.61 8.69
C LYS A 138 10.73 -13.56 9.74
#